data_97c4ed1529d3d9be920df1d5d55503ea
#
_entry.id   97c4ed1529d3d9be920df1d5d55503ea
#
_cell.length_a   1.000
_cell.length_b   1.000
_cell.length_c   1.000
_cell.angle_alpha   90.00
_cell.angle_beta   90.00
_cell.angle_gamma   90.00
#
_symmetry.space_group_name_H-M   'P 1'
#
loop_
_entity.id
_entity.type
_entity.pdbx_description
1 polymer ?
#
loop_
_entity_poly.entity_id
_entity_poly.type
_entity_poly.pdbx_seq_one_letter_code
_entity_poly.pdbx_strand_id
1 'polypeptide(L)'
;MKKGFFLLSGFFIATITLLTGCDNYGDKATNGHVDVYYKDGIKKEQAQKAADLLYEIDKTYNNNTSEIKSFQVATQNDTVVFRMVVEMDKMENIDDESFYAIGNIISENVFAEAPVNVDLTDNKFHTIRTLHFKKMDMEENEEETKIDPIEGNNVEKIDSISGH
;
A
#
# COMPACT_ATOMS: atom_id res chain seq x y z
N MET A 1 2.75 -43.06 -71.98
CA MET A 1 1.86 -42.83 -70.81
C MET A 1 2.72 -42.92 -69.57
N LYS A 2 3.09 -41.74 -68.94
CA LYS A 2 3.83 -41.71 -67.70
C LYS A 2 3.02 -40.79 -66.80
N LYS A 3 2.34 -41.36 -65.80
CA LYS A 3 1.59 -40.65 -64.80
C LYS A 3 2.53 -40.06 -63.73
N GLY A 4 2.65 -38.73 -63.71
CA GLY A 4 3.38 -38.02 -62.68
C GLY A 4 2.54 -37.96 -61.37
N PHE A 5 3.14 -38.51 -60.33
CA PHE A 5 2.61 -38.52 -59.02
C PHE A 5 3.15 -37.26 -58.28
N PHE A 6 2.28 -36.22 -58.12
CA PHE A 6 2.65 -35.04 -57.36
C PHE A 6 2.40 -35.31 -55.86
N LEU A 7 3.49 -35.48 -55.10
CA LEU A 7 3.48 -35.51 -53.66
C LEU A 7 3.36 -34.07 -53.14
N LEU A 8 2.16 -33.70 -52.71
CA LEU A 8 1.93 -32.47 -52.00
C LEU A 8 2.40 -32.67 -50.54
N SER A 9 3.65 -32.29 -50.25
CA SER A 9 4.18 -32.24 -48.89
C SER A 9 3.56 -31.04 -48.18
N GLY A 10 2.51 -31.31 -47.40
CA GLY A 10 1.92 -30.31 -46.53
C GLY A 10 2.85 -29.96 -45.38
N PHE A 11 3.47 -28.79 -45.44
CA PHE A 11 4.28 -28.23 -44.38
C PHE A 11 3.35 -27.69 -43.30
N PHE A 12 3.06 -28.49 -42.27
CA PHE A 12 2.26 -28.12 -41.16
C PHE A 12 3.11 -27.25 -40.21
N ILE A 13 3.09 -25.93 -40.41
CA ILE A 13 3.71 -24.98 -39.49
C ILE A 13 2.85 -24.94 -38.22
N ALA A 14 3.27 -25.72 -37.23
CA ALA A 14 2.71 -25.57 -35.87
C ALA A 14 3.20 -24.24 -35.32
N THR A 15 2.35 -23.22 -35.42
CA THR A 15 2.52 -21.96 -34.71
C THR A 15 2.35 -22.22 -33.20
N ILE A 16 3.46 -22.43 -32.51
CA ILE A 16 3.50 -22.42 -31.05
C ILE A 16 3.30 -20.97 -30.64
N THR A 17 2.05 -20.60 -30.38
CA THR A 17 1.76 -19.35 -29.67
C THR A 17 2.29 -19.51 -28.25
N LEU A 18 3.49 -18.94 -27.99
CA LEU A 18 3.95 -18.69 -26.64
C LEU A 18 2.95 -17.74 -26.00
N LEU A 19 2.01 -18.31 -25.25
CA LEU A 19 1.21 -17.56 -24.30
C LEU A 19 2.17 -17.06 -23.21
N THR A 20 2.88 -15.97 -23.49
CA THR A 20 3.45 -15.16 -22.42
C THR A 20 2.24 -14.66 -21.64
N GLY A 21 1.96 -15.30 -20.51
CA GLY A 21 1.01 -14.79 -19.55
C GLY A 21 1.51 -13.40 -19.15
N CYS A 22 0.96 -12.35 -19.76
CA CYS A 22 1.09 -11.01 -19.22
C CYS A 22 0.35 -11.07 -17.89
N ASP A 23 1.08 -11.03 -16.79
CA ASP A 23 0.50 -10.82 -15.48
C ASP A 23 -0.26 -9.49 -15.54
N ASN A 24 -1.58 -9.57 -15.71
CA ASN A 24 -2.41 -8.38 -15.80
C ASN A 24 -2.67 -7.86 -14.39
N TYR A 25 -1.80 -6.97 -13.95
CA TYR A 25 -1.94 -6.30 -12.64
C TYR A 25 -3.06 -5.25 -12.62
N GLY A 26 -3.67 -4.96 -13.75
CA GLY A 26 -4.68 -3.91 -13.93
C GLY A 26 -4.07 -2.58 -14.37
N ASP A 27 -4.89 -1.53 -14.33
CA ASP A 27 -4.43 -0.16 -14.56
C ASP A 27 -3.62 0.35 -13.36
N LYS A 28 -2.93 1.48 -13.52
CA LYS A 28 -2.02 2.00 -12.50
C LYS A 28 -2.30 3.48 -12.20
N ALA A 29 -2.32 3.82 -10.92
CA ALA A 29 -2.22 5.17 -10.39
C ALA A 29 -0.87 5.32 -9.66
N THR A 30 -0.26 6.50 -9.75
CA THR A 30 1.09 6.72 -9.19
C THR A 30 1.14 8.05 -8.46
N ASN A 31 1.82 8.08 -7.30
CA ASN A 31 2.27 9.29 -6.66
C ASN A 31 3.73 9.10 -6.19
N GLY A 32 4.65 9.90 -6.74
CA GLY A 32 6.08 9.79 -6.46
C GLY A 32 6.61 8.38 -6.76
N HIS A 33 7.09 7.69 -5.73
CA HIS A 33 7.61 6.32 -5.79
C HIS A 33 6.57 5.26 -5.40
N VAL A 34 5.30 5.62 -5.22
CA VAL A 34 4.20 4.70 -4.89
C VAL A 34 3.38 4.42 -6.13
N ASP A 35 3.30 3.14 -6.50
CA ASP A 35 2.46 2.62 -7.57
C ASP A 35 1.29 1.82 -6.99
N VAL A 36 0.06 2.19 -7.34
CA VAL A 36 -1.15 1.42 -6.98
C VAL A 36 -1.79 0.89 -8.25
N TYR A 37 -1.70 -0.41 -8.44
CA TYR A 37 -2.41 -1.12 -9.50
C TYR A 37 -3.86 -1.34 -9.08
N TYR A 38 -4.81 -1.26 -10.02
CA TYR A 38 -6.22 -1.43 -9.69
C TYR A 38 -6.99 -2.15 -10.80
N LYS A 39 -7.97 -2.95 -10.41
CA LYS A 39 -8.84 -3.72 -11.29
C LYS A 39 -10.15 -4.10 -10.58
N ASP A 40 -11.00 -4.84 -11.28
CA ASP A 40 -12.15 -5.54 -10.71
C ASP A 40 -13.05 -4.63 -9.85
N GLY A 41 -13.61 -3.57 -10.45
CA GLY A 41 -14.58 -2.69 -9.81
C GLY A 41 -13.99 -1.48 -9.06
N ILE A 42 -12.66 -1.36 -8.97
CA ILE A 42 -12.02 -0.20 -8.37
C ILE A 42 -11.94 0.94 -9.40
N LYS A 43 -12.35 2.14 -8.99
CA LYS A 43 -12.28 3.34 -9.84
C LYS A 43 -10.88 3.96 -9.78
N LYS A 44 -10.49 4.63 -10.89
CA LYS A 44 -9.21 5.35 -10.96
C LYS A 44 -9.03 6.36 -9.83
N GLU A 45 -10.09 7.07 -9.47
CA GLU A 45 -10.07 8.07 -8.41
C GLU A 45 -9.78 7.46 -7.04
N GLN A 46 -10.28 6.24 -6.77
CA GLN A 46 -9.99 5.49 -5.55
C GLN A 46 -8.54 5.02 -5.52
N ALA A 47 -8.04 4.50 -6.65
CA ALA A 47 -6.64 4.09 -6.76
C ALA A 47 -5.68 5.28 -6.60
N GLN A 48 -6.01 6.45 -7.19
CA GLN A 48 -5.21 7.65 -7.03
C GLN A 48 -5.21 8.13 -5.57
N LYS A 49 -6.37 8.14 -4.92
CA LYS A 49 -6.48 8.51 -3.50
C LYS A 49 -5.68 7.57 -2.60
N ALA A 50 -5.66 6.27 -2.92
CA ALA A 50 -4.82 5.31 -2.22
C ALA A 50 -3.31 5.59 -2.44
N ALA A 51 -2.90 5.90 -3.67
CA ALA A 51 -1.51 6.24 -3.98
C ALA A 51 -1.06 7.51 -3.24
N ASP A 52 -1.91 8.52 -3.20
CA ASP A 52 -1.63 9.79 -2.51
C ASP A 52 -1.48 9.57 -0.99
N LEU A 53 -2.40 8.81 -0.40
CA LEU A 53 -2.38 8.48 1.02
C LEU A 53 -1.13 7.66 1.41
N LEU A 54 -0.84 6.60 0.65
CA LEU A 54 0.31 5.75 0.90
C LEU A 54 1.64 6.49 0.71
N TYR A 55 1.71 7.42 -0.24
CA TYR A 55 2.87 8.28 -0.42
C TYR A 55 3.12 9.19 0.80
N GLU A 56 2.08 9.81 1.35
CA GLU A 56 2.21 10.65 2.55
C GLU A 56 2.59 9.82 3.80
N ILE A 57 2.03 8.61 3.94
CA ILE A 57 2.43 7.68 5.01
C ILE A 57 3.91 7.33 4.86
N ASP A 58 4.32 6.90 3.67
CA ASP A 58 5.70 6.49 3.44
C ASP A 58 6.69 7.62 3.68
N LYS A 59 6.39 8.82 3.21
CA LYS A 59 7.20 10.02 3.43
C LYS A 59 7.35 10.37 4.91
N THR A 60 6.32 10.09 5.72
CA THR A 60 6.33 10.38 7.16
C THR A 60 7.21 9.40 7.93
N TYR A 61 7.15 8.12 7.56
CA TYR A 61 7.77 7.04 8.34
C TYR A 61 9.08 6.50 7.73
N ASN A 62 9.31 6.72 6.43
CA ASN A 62 10.50 6.24 5.73
C ASN A 62 11.32 7.38 5.17
N ASN A 63 12.56 7.51 5.63
CA ASN A 63 13.49 8.53 5.12
C ASN A 63 14.07 8.22 3.72
N ASN A 64 13.82 7.02 3.18
CA ASN A 64 14.34 6.59 1.87
C ASN A 64 13.20 6.41 0.87
N THR A 65 12.99 7.44 0.04
CA THR A 65 11.92 7.51 -0.97
C THR A 65 12.38 7.11 -2.37
N SER A 66 13.52 6.46 -2.52
CA SER A 66 14.08 6.08 -3.83
C SER A 66 13.58 4.72 -4.34
N GLU A 67 13.04 3.89 -3.46
CA GLU A 67 12.54 2.56 -3.81
C GLU A 67 11.07 2.62 -4.20
N ILE A 68 10.74 2.06 -5.37
CA ILE A 68 9.34 1.99 -5.82
C ILE A 68 8.59 0.98 -4.97
N LYS A 69 7.49 1.42 -4.36
CA LYS A 69 6.57 0.58 -3.59
C LYS A 69 5.33 0.31 -4.41
N SER A 70 5.03 -0.96 -4.58
CA SER A 70 3.93 -1.43 -5.41
C SER A 70 2.83 -2.06 -4.56
N PHE A 71 1.61 -1.62 -4.81
CA PHE A 71 0.39 -2.12 -4.17
C PHE A 71 -0.63 -2.48 -5.24
N GLN A 72 -1.63 -3.28 -4.89
CA GLN A 72 -2.75 -3.53 -5.76
C GLN A 72 -4.07 -3.46 -4.99
N VAL A 73 -5.09 -2.87 -5.60
CA VAL A 73 -6.46 -2.85 -5.07
C VAL A 73 -7.41 -3.51 -6.06
N ALA A 74 -8.24 -4.39 -5.56
CA ALA A 74 -9.25 -5.09 -6.35
C ALA A 74 -10.50 -5.37 -5.51
N THR A 75 -11.59 -5.75 -6.16
CA THR A 75 -12.75 -6.31 -5.46
C THR A 75 -12.76 -7.83 -5.66
N GLN A 76 -12.97 -8.56 -4.57
CA GLN A 76 -13.12 -10.02 -4.60
C GLN A 76 -14.33 -10.40 -3.74
N ASN A 77 -15.33 -11.07 -4.35
CA ASN A 77 -16.58 -11.44 -3.67
C ASN A 77 -17.23 -10.24 -2.95
N ASP A 78 -17.36 -9.12 -3.65
CA ASP A 78 -17.92 -7.85 -3.16
C ASP A 78 -17.16 -7.19 -1.99
N THR A 79 -15.98 -7.71 -1.65
CA THR A 79 -15.11 -7.13 -0.62
C THR A 79 -13.88 -6.51 -1.28
N VAL A 80 -13.47 -5.34 -0.80
CA VAL A 80 -12.22 -4.71 -1.24
C VAL A 80 -11.04 -5.49 -0.68
N VAL A 81 -10.07 -5.78 -1.54
CA VAL A 81 -8.81 -6.41 -1.16
C VAL A 81 -7.67 -5.48 -1.51
N PHE A 82 -6.90 -5.11 -0.50
CA PHE A 82 -5.69 -4.33 -0.62
C PHE A 82 -4.47 -5.25 -0.52
N ARG A 83 -3.67 -5.33 -1.58
CA ARG A 83 -2.52 -6.22 -1.68
C ARG A 83 -1.23 -5.46 -1.49
N MET A 84 -0.40 -5.96 -0.58
CA MET A 84 0.92 -5.41 -0.25
C MET A 84 2.00 -6.41 -0.60
N VAL A 85 3.00 -5.98 -1.35
CA VAL A 85 4.21 -6.79 -1.57
C VAL A 85 5.04 -6.80 -0.30
N VAL A 86 5.38 -7.99 0.18
CA VAL A 86 6.17 -8.19 1.38
C VAL A 86 7.38 -9.07 1.12
N GLU A 87 8.48 -8.80 1.82
CA GLU A 87 9.64 -9.67 1.84
C GLU A 87 9.49 -10.68 2.97
N MET A 88 9.41 -11.97 2.64
CA MET A 88 9.10 -13.05 3.58
C MET A 88 10.09 -13.16 4.75
N ASP A 89 11.35 -12.87 4.50
CA ASP A 89 12.42 -12.88 5.51
C ASP A 89 12.31 -11.74 6.54
N LYS A 90 11.62 -10.68 6.18
CA LYS A 90 11.37 -9.52 7.06
C LYS A 90 10.06 -9.65 7.85
N MET A 91 9.15 -10.53 7.42
CA MET A 91 7.81 -10.65 8.02
C MET A 91 7.79 -11.22 9.44
N GLU A 92 8.78 -12.04 9.83
CA GLU A 92 8.81 -12.68 11.15
C GLU A 92 8.81 -11.69 12.33
N ASN A 93 9.18 -10.43 12.07
CA ASN A 93 9.29 -9.38 13.08
C ASN A 93 8.19 -8.32 12.99
N ILE A 94 7.25 -8.45 12.05
CA ILE A 94 6.16 -7.49 11.87
C ILE A 94 4.88 -8.10 12.44
N ASP A 95 4.26 -7.43 13.41
CA ASP A 95 2.99 -7.86 13.96
C ASP A 95 1.83 -7.61 12.99
N ASP A 96 0.77 -8.38 13.15
CA ASP A 96 -0.42 -8.26 12.31
C ASP A 96 -1.17 -6.93 12.52
N GLU A 97 -0.98 -6.27 13.66
CA GLU A 97 -1.66 -5.01 13.99
C GLU A 97 -1.25 -3.89 13.06
N SER A 98 0.03 -3.84 12.68
CA SER A 98 0.51 -2.88 11.68
C SER A 98 -0.21 -3.01 10.33
N PHE A 99 -0.49 -4.24 9.89
CA PHE A 99 -1.23 -4.47 8.65
C PHE A 99 -2.72 -4.17 8.80
N TYR A 100 -3.33 -4.48 9.95
CA TYR A 100 -4.70 -4.08 10.24
C TYR A 100 -4.85 -2.56 10.26
N ALA A 101 -3.90 -1.83 10.83
CA ALA A 101 -3.90 -0.37 10.84
C ALA A 101 -3.91 0.20 9.42
N ILE A 102 -3.06 -0.31 8.52
CA ILE A 102 -3.05 0.11 7.11
C ILE A 102 -4.40 -0.21 6.44
N GLY A 103 -4.97 -1.40 6.67
CA GLY A 103 -6.27 -1.79 6.14
C GLY A 103 -7.39 -0.84 6.60
N ASN A 104 -7.39 -0.43 7.87
CA ASN A 104 -8.36 0.53 8.41
C ASN A 104 -8.17 1.93 7.81
N ILE A 105 -6.93 2.42 7.72
CA ILE A 105 -6.63 3.71 7.10
C ILE A 105 -7.12 3.76 5.64
N ILE A 106 -6.89 2.70 4.87
CA ILE A 106 -7.37 2.58 3.48
C ILE A 106 -8.91 2.51 3.45
N SER A 107 -9.54 1.72 4.32
CA SER A 107 -10.99 1.60 4.45
C SER A 107 -11.65 2.97 4.66
N GLU A 108 -11.20 3.70 5.66
CA GLU A 108 -11.77 5.00 6.06
C GLU A 108 -11.53 6.09 5.02
N ASN A 109 -10.28 6.21 4.57
CA ASN A 109 -9.90 7.32 3.72
C ASN A 109 -10.22 7.12 2.25
N VAL A 110 -10.28 5.88 1.74
CA VAL A 110 -10.45 5.61 0.31
C VAL A 110 -11.83 5.03 0.00
N PHE A 111 -12.33 4.15 0.86
CA PHE A 111 -13.52 3.33 0.58
C PHE A 111 -14.73 3.65 1.46
N ALA A 112 -14.75 4.83 2.11
CA ALA A 112 -15.87 5.28 2.95
C ALA A 112 -16.28 4.23 4.01
N GLU A 113 -15.29 3.73 4.74
CA GLU A 113 -15.43 2.72 5.81
C GLU A 113 -15.86 1.32 5.34
N ALA A 114 -15.89 1.06 4.03
CA ALA A 114 -16.14 -0.30 3.54
C ALA A 114 -15.02 -1.24 4.01
N PRO A 115 -15.34 -2.48 4.44
CA PRO A 115 -14.34 -3.44 4.87
C PRO A 115 -13.26 -3.69 3.81
N VAL A 116 -11.99 -3.61 4.21
CA VAL A 116 -10.83 -3.86 3.36
C VAL A 116 -10.02 -5.01 3.94
N ASN A 117 -9.97 -6.14 3.24
CA ASN A 117 -9.03 -7.21 3.57
C ASN A 117 -7.63 -6.83 3.10
N VAL A 118 -6.61 -7.21 3.86
CA VAL A 118 -5.21 -7.03 3.49
C VAL A 118 -4.61 -8.36 3.07
N ASP A 119 -4.20 -8.45 1.81
CA ASP A 119 -3.44 -9.59 1.31
C ASP A 119 -1.94 -9.25 1.32
N LEU A 120 -1.17 -10.05 2.03
CA LEU A 120 0.29 -10.04 1.95
C LEU A 120 0.71 -10.90 0.77
N THR A 121 1.52 -10.36 -0.15
CA THR A 121 1.77 -10.96 -1.46
C THR A 121 3.25 -11.00 -1.80
N ASP A 122 3.59 -11.84 -2.76
CA ASP A 122 4.88 -11.75 -3.46
C ASP A 122 4.92 -10.55 -4.43
N ASN A 123 6.04 -10.37 -5.10
CA ASN A 123 6.26 -9.30 -6.07
C ASN A 123 5.42 -9.41 -7.36
N LYS A 124 4.59 -10.46 -7.48
CA LYS A 124 3.63 -10.68 -8.56
C LYS A 124 2.17 -10.59 -8.10
N PHE A 125 1.95 -10.13 -6.89
CA PHE A 125 0.66 -10.07 -6.23
C PHE A 125 -0.02 -11.44 -6.04
N HIS A 126 0.77 -12.55 -5.97
CA HIS A 126 0.24 -13.82 -5.51
C HIS A 126 0.09 -13.78 -3.99
N THR A 127 -1.13 -14.03 -3.51
CA THR A 127 -1.43 -13.97 -2.09
C THR A 127 -0.69 -15.06 -1.32
N ILE A 128 0.06 -14.66 -0.30
CA ILE A 128 0.76 -15.53 0.64
C ILE A 128 -0.11 -15.72 1.89
N ARG A 129 -0.69 -14.62 2.38
CA ARG A 129 -1.56 -14.60 3.56
C ARG A 129 -2.62 -13.52 3.45
N THR A 130 -3.84 -13.82 3.85
CA THR A 130 -4.95 -12.86 3.95
C THR A 130 -5.22 -12.52 5.40
N LEU A 131 -5.30 -11.23 5.68
CA LEU A 131 -5.78 -10.67 6.94
C LEU A 131 -7.19 -10.11 6.68
N HIS A 132 -8.20 -10.77 7.25
CA HIS A 132 -9.57 -10.32 7.12
C HIS A 132 -9.78 -9.02 7.91
N PHE A 133 -10.61 -8.13 7.37
CA PHE A 133 -10.88 -6.83 8.00
C PHE A 133 -11.23 -6.98 9.48
N LYS A 134 -10.54 -6.22 10.30
CA LYS A 134 -10.81 -6.07 11.73
C LYS A 134 -10.81 -4.58 12.03
N LYS A 135 -11.97 -4.05 12.43
CA LYS A 135 -12.04 -2.64 12.84
C LYS A 135 -11.15 -2.42 14.06
N MET A 136 -10.28 -1.44 13.97
CA MET A 136 -9.45 -0.99 15.08
C MET A 136 -10.04 0.30 15.63
N ASP A 137 -10.21 0.37 16.94
CA ASP A 137 -10.51 1.63 17.60
C ASP A 137 -9.18 2.40 17.67
N MET A 138 -8.97 3.29 16.72
CA MET A 138 -7.84 4.20 16.75
C MET A 138 -8.20 5.27 17.81
N GLU A 139 -7.89 4.98 19.08
CA GLU A 139 -7.95 6.00 20.10
C GLU A 139 -7.01 7.13 19.68
N GLU A 140 -7.57 8.29 19.42
CA GLU A 140 -6.80 9.53 19.38
C GLU A 140 -6.11 9.66 20.73
N ASN A 141 -4.84 9.31 20.82
CA ASN A 141 -3.99 9.73 21.91
C ASN A 141 -3.79 11.24 21.78
N GLU A 142 -4.84 12.01 22.10
CA GLU A 142 -4.68 13.35 22.57
C GLU A 142 -3.96 13.24 23.91
N GLU A 143 -2.65 13.11 23.89
CA GLU A 143 -1.83 13.52 25.03
C GLU A 143 -2.08 15.02 25.20
N GLU A 144 -3.11 15.30 25.99
CA GLU A 144 -3.32 16.61 26.59
C GLU A 144 -2.04 16.89 27.40
N THR A 145 -1.06 17.53 26.75
CA THR A 145 0.05 18.15 27.44
C THR A 145 -0.59 19.24 28.32
N LYS A 146 -0.94 18.85 29.55
CA LYS A 146 -1.16 19.80 30.65
C LYS A 146 0.13 20.56 30.81
N ILE A 147 0.20 21.71 30.16
CA ILE A 147 1.17 22.74 30.47
C ILE A 147 0.68 23.29 31.81
N ASP A 148 1.26 22.79 32.89
CA ASP A 148 1.09 23.41 34.21
C ASP A 148 1.49 24.87 34.06
N PRO A 149 0.64 25.82 34.56
CA PRO A 149 0.99 27.23 34.55
C PRO A 149 2.27 27.39 35.37
N ILE A 150 3.31 27.91 34.78
CA ILE A 150 4.54 28.31 35.48
C ILE A 150 4.11 29.38 36.49
N GLU A 151 3.98 28.96 37.73
CA GLU A 151 3.72 29.83 38.87
C GLU A 151 4.93 30.74 39.04
N GLY A 152 4.75 31.99 38.56
CA GLY A 152 5.75 33.02 38.67
C GLY A 152 5.90 33.41 40.15
N ASN A 153 7.01 33.11 40.75
CA ASN A 153 7.48 33.79 41.97
C ASN A 153 9.01 33.71 42.04
N ASN A 154 9.64 34.80 41.77
CA ASN A 154 10.39 35.62 42.73
C ASN A 154 11.23 36.63 41.97
N VAL A 155 10.69 37.85 41.94
CA VAL A 155 11.51 39.04 41.73
C VAL A 155 12.25 39.29 43.05
N GLU A 156 13.47 38.80 43.15
CA GLU A 156 14.38 39.17 44.23
C GLU A 156 14.99 40.53 43.91
N LYS A 157 14.57 41.47 44.69
CA LYS A 157 14.98 42.88 44.72
C LYS A 157 16.45 42.99 45.09
N ILE A 158 17.31 43.27 44.11
CA ILE A 158 18.70 43.59 44.42
C ILE A 158 18.77 45.06 44.74
N ASP A 159 18.88 45.35 46.04
CA ASP A 159 19.16 46.70 46.54
C ASP A 159 20.54 47.16 46.10
N SER A 160 20.55 48.38 45.67
CA SER A 160 21.71 49.20 45.34
C SER A 160 22.68 49.27 46.51
N ILE A 161 23.95 48.93 46.28
CA ILE A 161 25.03 49.40 47.11
C ILE A 161 25.90 50.36 46.31
N SER A 162 25.72 51.62 46.60
CA SER A 162 26.56 52.76 46.32
C SER A 162 27.79 52.67 47.23
N GLY A 163 28.96 52.98 46.71
CA GLY A 163 30.03 53.33 47.66
C GLY A 163 31.45 53.18 47.13
N HIS A 164 31.99 54.29 46.75
CA HIS A 164 33.41 54.74 46.68
C HIS A 164 34.28 54.25 45.56
#